data_d22529a1c15d182206b8d05d84768abf
#
_entry.id   d22529a1c15d182206b8d05d84768abf
#
_cell.length_a   1.000
_cell.length_b   1.000
_cell.length_c   1.000
_cell.angle_alpha   90.00
_cell.angle_beta   90.00
_cell.angle_gamma   90.00
#
_symmetry.space_group_name_H-M   'P 1'
#
loop_
_entity.id
_entity.type
_entity.pdbx_description
1 polymer ?
#
loop_
_entity_poly.entity_id
_entity_poly.type
_entity_poly.pdbx_seq_one_letter_code
_entity_poly.pdbx_strand_id
1 'polypeptide(L)'
;YVNWLPSLLFKYDVNDDLKLRASFTETLSRPKYSALIPCVNINRSDNELVMGNSDLTPTISYNFDLSADYYFKSVGLISAGIFYKKINDFIVDQVIGDYTYQNNEYKKFTQPKNAGDADLLGVELAYQRDFGFIAPALKCIGFYGTYTYTHTQVNNFNFEGRENEKDLSLPGSPEHTANASLYFEKKGFNVRFSYNYASSFIDEMGEVAALDRYYDAVSYMDLNASYTFGKKIKTTFYADATNLLNQPLRYYQGTKDRTMQAEYYGVKINAGVKVNF
;
A
#
# COMPACT_ATOMS: atom_id res chain seq x y z
N TYR A 1 26.26 -4.35 13.40
CA TYR A 1 25.98 -5.66 12.80
C TYR A 1 26.34 -5.67 11.32
N VAL A 2 26.70 -6.86 10.80
CA VAL A 2 27.02 -7.08 9.39
C VAL A 2 25.93 -7.98 8.81
N ASN A 3 25.34 -7.60 7.68
CA ASN A 3 24.31 -8.37 6.99
C ASN A 3 24.75 -8.63 5.55
N TRP A 4 24.53 -9.84 5.07
CA TRP A 4 24.70 -10.23 3.68
C TRP A 4 23.32 -10.14 3.02
N LEU A 5 23.23 -9.43 1.92
CA LEU A 5 21.96 -9.22 1.20
C LEU A 5 22.08 -9.79 -0.23
N PRO A 6 22.06 -11.12 -0.37
CA PRO A 6 22.17 -11.76 -1.68
C PRO A 6 20.94 -11.43 -2.56
N SER A 7 21.20 -11.31 -3.85
CA SER A 7 20.18 -11.09 -4.87
C SER A 7 20.48 -11.97 -6.08
N LEU A 8 19.47 -12.73 -6.52
CA LEU A 8 19.54 -13.60 -7.67
C LEU A 8 18.33 -13.35 -8.57
N LEU A 9 18.59 -13.00 -9.83
CA LEU A 9 17.55 -12.68 -10.80
C LEU A 9 17.76 -13.52 -12.05
N PHE A 10 16.71 -14.20 -12.49
CA PHE A 10 16.65 -14.93 -13.73
C PHE A 10 15.63 -14.29 -14.66
N LYS A 11 16.00 -14.16 -15.91
CA LYS A 11 15.11 -13.76 -16.99
C LYS A 11 15.23 -14.78 -18.10
N TYR A 12 14.12 -15.28 -18.59
CA TYR A 12 14.05 -16.19 -19.73
C TYR A 12 13.07 -15.66 -20.77
N ASP A 13 13.57 -15.34 -21.95
CA ASP A 13 12.77 -14.93 -23.09
C ASP A 13 12.32 -16.22 -23.83
N VAL A 14 11.06 -16.63 -23.58
CA VAL A 14 10.47 -17.81 -24.22
C VAL A 14 10.36 -17.59 -25.74
N ASN A 15 9.95 -16.37 -26.10
CA ASN A 15 9.93 -15.84 -27.46
C ASN A 15 9.93 -14.30 -27.39
N ASP A 16 9.76 -13.61 -28.52
CA ASP A 16 9.77 -12.14 -28.56
C ASP A 16 8.65 -11.51 -27.72
N ASP A 17 7.52 -12.21 -27.58
CA ASP A 17 6.32 -11.71 -26.93
C ASP A 17 6.21 -12.14 -25.45
N LEU A 18 6.77 -13.30 -25.05
CA LEU A 18 6.63 -13.86 -23.70
C LEU A 18 7.96 -13.91 -22.95
N LYS A 19 7.97 -13.30 -21.78
CA LYS A 19 9.12 -13.26 -20.89
C LYS A 19 8.76 -13.81 -19.50
N LEU A 20 9.61 -14.69 -18.98
CA LEU A 20 9.51 -15.21 -17.62
C LEU A 20 10.61 -14.59 -16.76
N ARG A 21 10.28 -14.27 -15.52
CA ARG A 21 11.24 -13.81 -14.52
C ARG A 21 11.07 -14.59 -13.22
N ALA A 22 12.19 -14.90 -12.61
CA ALA A 22 12.23 -15.42 -11.25
C ALA A 22 13.27 -14.64 -10.45
N SER A 23 12.96 -14.31 -9.22
CA SER A 23 13.91 -13.64 -8.34
C SER A 23 13.89 -14.21 -6.93
N PHE A 24 15.06 -14.17 -6.32
CA PHE A 24 15.28 -14.34 -4.88
C PHE A 24 16.09 -13.15 -4.39
N THR A 25 15.60 -12.51 -3.33
CA THR A 25 16.33 -11.39 -2.70
C THR A 25 16.20 -11.46 -1.18
N GLU A 26 17.29 -11.20 -0.48
CA GLU A 26 17.26 -10.90 0.94
C GLU A 26 17.33 -9.40 1.13
N THR A 27 16.42 -8.84 1.91
CA THR A 27 16.33 -7.41 2.17
C THR A 27 16.29 -7.11 3.67
N LEU A 28 16.72 -5.91 4.03
CA LEU A 28 16.82 -5.46 5.42
C LEU A 28 16.08 -4.13 5.59
N SER A 29 15.27 -4.04 6.63
CA SER A 29 14.67 -2.79 7.10
C SER A 29 15.20 -2.45 8.49
N ARG A 30 15.89 -1.31 8.59
CA ARG A 30 16.42 -0.85 9.89
C ARG A 30 15.34 -0.13 10.69
N PRO A 31 15.34 -0.26 12.03
CA PRO A 31 14.52 0.59 12.89
C PRO A 31 14.78 2.06 12.59
N LYS A 32 13.73 2.89 12.67
CA LYS A 32 13.90 4.35 12.61
C LYS A 32 14.79 4.80 13.76
N TYR A 33 15.69 5.74 13.53
CA TYR A 33 16.58 6.26 14.60
C TYR A 33 15.79 6.81 15.79
N SER A 34 14.66 7.48 15.54
CA SER A 34 13.76 7.96 16.61
C SER A 34 13.19 6.84 17.46
N ALA A 35 12.98 5.66 16.89
CA ALA A 35 12.47 4.48 17.60
C ALA A 35 13.53 3.83 18.51
N LEU A 36 14.83 4.00 18.20
CA LEU A 36 15.94 3.46 18.98
C LEU A 36 16.29 4.32 20.21
N ILE A 37 15.95 5.61 20.19
CA ILE A 37 16.31 6.53 21.28
C ILE A 37 15.34 6.31 22.43
N PRO A 38 15.78 5.89 23.64
CA PRO A 38 14.91 5.65 24.78
C PRO A 38 14.48 6.99 25.43
N CYS A 39 13.98 7.90 24.59
CA CYS A 39 13.44 9.19 25.02
C CYS A 39 11.97 9.05 25.37
N VAL A 40 11.58 9.54 26.54
CA VAL A 40 10.19 9.55 26.97
C VAL A 40 9.51 10.80 26.43
N ASN A 41 8.43 10.59 25.67
CA ASN A 41 7.54 11.65 25.21
C ASN A 41 6.17 11.48 25.87
N ILE A 42 5.66 12.53 26.51
CA ILE A 42 4.38 12.52 27.20
C ILE A 42 3.39 13.41 26.45
N ASN A 43 2.38 12.77 25.89
CA ASN A 43 1.21 13.47 25.37
C ASN A 43 0.20 13.66 26.52
N ARG A 44 0.15 14.87 27.07
CA ARG A 44 -0.70 15.18 28.24
C ARG A 44 -2.19 15.26 27.88
N SER A 45 -2.53 15.58 26.63
CA SER A 45 -3.93 15.65 26.19
C SER A 45 -4.60 14.28 26.18
N ASP A 46 -3.85 13.26 25.76
CA ASP A 46 -4.37 11.90 25.64
C ASP A 46 -3.95 11.01 26.82
N ASN A 47 -3.19 11.56 27.77
CA ASN A 47 -2.57 10.84 28.88
C ASN A 47 -1.78 9.62 28.41
N GLU A 48 -0.98 9.81 27.33
CA GLU A 48 -0.18 8.79 26.69
C GLU A 48 1.31 9.03 26.95
N LEU A 49 2.04 7.93 27.18
CA LEU A 49 3.49 7.87 27.27
C LEU A 49 4.04 7.09 26.08
N VAL A 50 4.93 7.70 25.31
CA VAL A 50 5.62 7.06 24.18
C VAL A 50 7.11 7.00 24.50
N MET A 51 7.73 5.83 24.33
CA MET A 51 9.14 5.63 24.60
C MET A 51 9.78 4.81 23.48
N GLY A 52 10.97 5.21 23.00
CA GLY A 52 11.74 4.41 22.09
C GLY A 52 12.34 3.17 22.74
N ASN A 53 12.85 2.24 21.92
CA ASN A 53 13.43 0.96 22.34
C ASN A 53 14.80 0.76 21.69
N SER A 54 15.87 0.81 22.51
CA SER A 54 17.25 0.61 22.03
C SER A 54 17.56 -0.83 21.62
N ASP A 55 16.73 -1.79 22.04
CA ASP A 55 16.95 -3.22 21.80
C ASP A 55 16.37 -3.70 20.47
N LEU A 56 15.79 -2.80 19.67
CA LEU A 56 15.26 -3.13 18.36
C LEU A 56 16.35 -3.67 17.44
N THR A 57 16.02 -4.80 16.82
CA THR A 57 16.82 -5.42 15.75
C THR A 57 16.22 -5.10 14.37
N PRO A 58 17.03 -5.15 13.30
CA PRO A 58 16.52 -4.98 11.96
C PRO A 58 15.55 -6.10 11.57
N THR A 59 14.52 -5.75 10.82
CA THR A 59 13.66 -6.71 10.14
C THR A 59 14.38 -7.26 8.90
N ILE A 60 14.40 -8.58 8.74
CA ILE A 60 14.97 -9.25 7.55
C ILE A 60 13.84 -9.89 6.76
N SER A 61 13.86 -9.75 5.44
CA SER A 61 12.88 -10.37 4.55
C SER A 61 13.55 -11.19 3.44
N TYR A 62 13.14 -12.45 3.31
CA TYR A 62 13.45 -13.33 2.19
C TYR A 62 12.30 -13.27 1.19
N ASN A 63 12.58 -12.82 -0.03
CA ASN A 63 11.58 -12.58 -1.05
C ASN A 63 11.81 -13.51 -2.23
N PHE A 64 10.76 -14.18 -2.67
CA PHE A 64 10.70 -15.05 -3.84
C PHE A 64 9.61 -14.55 -4.77
N ASP A 65 9.96 -14.25 -6.01
CA ASP A 65 9.02 -13.75 -7.00
C ASP A 65 9.13 -14.59 -8.28
N LEU A 66 7.99 -14.87 -8.89
CA LEU A 66 7.89 -15.48 -10.20
C LEU A 66 6.86 -14.70 -11.02
N SER A 67 7.22 -14.28 -12.24
CA SER A 67 6.32 -13.54 -13.11
C SER A 67 6.42 -13.94 -14.56
N ALA A 68 5.33 -13.77 -15.29
CA ALA A 68 5.22 -13.94 -16.71
C ALA A 68 4.61 -12.68 -17.35
N ASP A 69 5.32 -12.12 -18.33
CA ASP A 69 4.89 -10.93 -19.07
C ASP A 69 4.68 -11.29 -20.54
N TYR A 70 3.49 -11.05 -21.03
CA TYR A 70 3.16 -11.20 -22.43
C TYR A 70 2.92 -9.83 -23.08
N TYR A 71 3.74 -9.53 -24.08
CA TYR A 71 3.68 -8.28 -24.85
C TYR A 71 2.88 -8.51 -26.14
N PHE A 72 1.81 -7.77 -26.33
CA PHE A 72 1.05 -7.85 -27.57
C PHE A 72 1.81 -7.19 -28.71
N LYS A 73 1.64 -7.68 -29.95
CA LYS A 73 2.25 -7.09 -31.16
C LYS A 73 1.84 -5.63 -31.40
N SER A 74 0.65 -5.23 -30.94
CA SER A 74 0.23 -3.84 -30.78
C SER A 74 0.61 -3.35 -29.38
N VAL A 75 0.39 -2.07 -29.08
CA VAL A 75 0.60 -1.53 -27.72
C VAL A 75 -0.24 -2.32 -26.72
N GLY A 76 0.42 -2.99 -25.78
CA GLY A 76 -0.26 -3.71 -24.71
C GLY A 76 0.62 -4.75 -24.01
N LEU A 77 0.24 -5.04 -22.76
CA LEU A 77 0.90 -5.96 -21.84
C LEU A 77 -0.14 -6.68 -21.00
N ILE A 78 0.07 -7.98 -20.82
CA ILE A 78 -0.53 -8.76 -19.72
C ILE A 78 0.61 -9.30 -18.86
N SER A 79 0.52 -9.11 -17.56
CA SER A 79 1.49 -9.62 -16.59
C SER A 79 0.77 -10.37 -15.49
N ALA A 80 1.31 -11.52 -15.11
CA ALA A 80 0.86 -12.28 -13.94
C ALA A 80 2.08 -12.67 -13.13
N GLY A 81 2.00 -12.47 -11.81
CA GLY A 81 3.06 -12.80 -10.86
C GLY A 81 2.51 -13.47 -9.62
N ILE A 82 3.36 -14.27 -8.99
CA ILE A 82 3.17 -14.78 -7.64
C ILE A 82 4.39 -14.38 -6.82
N PHE A 83 4.18 -14.04 -5.57
CA PHE A 83 5.26 -13.74 -4.64
C PHE A 83 5.06 -14.42 -3.30
N TYR A 84 6.18 -14.76 -2.67
CA TYR A 84 6.22 -15.21 -1.28
C TYR A 84 7.31 -14.44 -0.55
N LYS A 85 6.96 -13.91 0.64
CA LYS A 85 7.91 -13.20 1.51
C LYS A 85 7.86 -13.79 2.90
N LYS A 86 9.03 -14.13 3.43
CA LYS A 86 9.18 -14.48 4.84
C LYS A 86 9.89 -13.31 5.52
N ILE A 87 9.19 -12.70 6.46
CA ILE A 87 9.69 -11.54 7.22
C ILE A 87 9.99 -12.01 8.63
N ASN A 88 11.20 -11.77 9.10
CA ASN A 88 11.62 -12.06 10.46
C ASN A 88 11.78 -10.76 11.24
N ASP A 89 11.40 -10.78 12.52
CA ASP A 89 11.58 -9.67 13.46
C ASP A 89 10.92 -8.36 12.98
N PHE A 90 9.67 -8.42 12.44
CA PHE A 90 9.00 -7.21 12.04
C PHE A 90 8.71 -6.30 13.26
N ILE A 91 8.76 -4.98 13.01
CA ILE A 91 8.64 -3.98 14.08
C ILE A 91 7.26 -3.33 13.99
N VAL A 92 6.53 -3.35 15.11
CA VAL A 92 5.29 -2.59 15.31
C VAL A 92 5.29 -1.93 16.67
N ASP A 93 4.44 -0.94 16.85
CA ASP A 93 4.23 -0.30 18.14
C ASP A 93 3.35 -1.20 19.02
N GLN A 94 3.88 -1.61 20.16
CA GLN A 94 3.09 -2.26 21.22
C GLN A 94 2.38 -1.18 22.04
N VAL A 95 1.07 -1.36 22.21
CA VAL A 95 0.23 -0.52 23.05
C VAL A 95 -0.12 -1.29 24.32
N ILE A 96 0.09 -0.69 25.49
CA ILE A 96 -0.27 -1.21 26.80
C ILE A 96 -1.16 -0.19 27.51
N GLY A 97 -2.32 -0.61 28.00
CA GLY A 97 -3.21 0.23 28.81
C GLY A 97 -2.74 0.35 30.27
N ASP A 98 -3.21 1.38 30.95
CA ASP A 98 -3.03 1.58 32.40
C ASP A 98 -1.59 1.37 32.91
N TYR A 99 -0.65 2.12 32.33
CA TYR A 99 0.78 1.99 32.59
C TYR A 99 1.28 3.00 33.64
N THR A 100 2.05 2.54 34.63
CA THR A 100 2.67 3.40 35.64
C THR A 100 4.14 3.65 35.33
N TYR A 101 4.51 4.90 35.18
CA TYR A 101 5.91 5.34 35.02
C TYR A 101 6.27 6.46 35.98
N GLN A 102 7.33 6.30 36.75
CA GLN A 102 7.81 7.27 37.73
C GLN A 102 6.71 7.79 38.68
N ASN A 103 5.88 6.88 39.22
CA ASN A 103 4.73 7.15 40.08
C ASN A 103 3.58 7.95 39.43
N ASN A 104 3.58 8.09 38.10
CA ASN A 104 2.47 8.69 37.38
C ASN A 104 1.75 7.59 36.58
N GLU A 105 0.42 7.66 36.53
CA GLU A 105 -0.43 6.75 35.78
C GLU A 105 -0.74 7.32 34.39
N TYR A 106 -0.56 6.49 33.39
CA TYR A 106 -0.83 6.80 31.99
C TYR A 106 -1.88 5.82 31.45
N LYS A 107 -2.86 6.33 30.71
CA LYS A 107 -3.90 5.51 30.08
C LYS A 107 -3.37 4.64 28.95
N LYS A 108 -2.28 5.07 28.33
CA LYS A 108 -1.68 4.39 27.18
C LYS A 108 -0.17 4.52 27.24
N PHE A 109 0.52 3.43 27.08
CA PHE A 109 1.97 3.37 26.84
C PHE A 109 2.23 2.75 25.47
N THR A 110 3.02 3.42 24.65
CA THR A 110 3.36 2.99 23.31
C THR A 110 4.87 2.84 23.16
N GLN A 111 5.33 1.67 22.72
CA GLN A 111 6.74 1.39 22.47
C GLN A 111 6.91 0.51 21.23
N PRO A 112 7.82 0.84 20.30
CA PRO A 112 8.17 -0.03 19.18
C PRO A 112 8.87 -1.30 19.67
N LYS A 113 8.50 -2.45 19.10
CA LYS A 113 9.01 -3.78 19.45
C LYS A 113 9.15 -4.68 18.23
N ASN A 114 10.15 -5.57 18.24
CA ASN A 114 10.17 -6.69 17.31
C ASN A 114 9.08 -7.68 17.75
N ALA A 115 8.02 -7.81 16.97
CA ALA A 115 6.78 -8.45 17.39
C ALA A 115 6.68 -9.93 17.00
N GLY A 116 7.58 -10.41 16.15
CA GLY A 116 7.56 -11.78 15.66
C GLY A 116 7.90 -11.87 14.17
N ASP A 117 7.43 -12.92 13.52
CA ASP A 117 7.65 -13.22 12.11
C ASP A 117 6.36 -13.12 11.33
N ALA A 118 6.45 -12.94 10.01
CA ALA A 118 5.29 -12.95 9.14
C ALA A 118 5.60 -13.63 7.80
N ASP A 119 4.61 -14.36 7.29
CA ASP A 119 4.60 -14.91 5.95
C ASP A 119 3.60 -14.13 5.09
N LEU A 120 4.00 -13.78 3.87
CA LEU A 120 3.14 -13.15 2.87
C LEU A 120 3.16 -13.99 1.60
N LEU A 121 2.00 -14.37 1.13
CA LEU A 121 1.81 -15.02 -0.16
C LEU A 121 0.82 -14.20 -0.99
N GLY A 122 1.16 -13.89 -2.24
CA GLY A 122 0.26 -13.11 -3.06
C GLY A 122 0.35 -13.37 -4.55
N VAL A 123 -0.64 -12.83 -5.24
CA VAL A 123 -0.78 -12.88 -6.69
C VAL A 123 -0.96 -11.46 -7.21
N GLU A 124 -0.24 -11.13 -8.27
CA GLU A 124 -0.33 -9.84 -8.95
C GLU A 124 -0.75 -10.05 -10.40
N LEU A 125 -1.71 -9.27 -10.86
CA LEU A 125 -2.17 -9.24 -12.23
C LEU A 125 -2.10 -7.81 -12.76
N ALA A 126 -1.58 -7.63 -13.98
CA ALA A 126 -1.61 -6.35 -14.67
C ALA A 126 -2.05 -6.54 -16.11
N TYR A 127 -2.88 -5.62 -16.59
CA TYR A 127 -3.32 -5.58 -17.97
C TYR A 127 -3.31 -4.15 -18.47
N GLN A 128 -2.72 -3.95 -19.65
CA GLN A 128 -2.74 -2.67 -20.35
C GLN A 128 -2.92 -2.92 -21.84
N ARG A 129 -3.91 -2.28 -22.46
CA ARG A 129 -4.10 -2.35 -23.91
C ARG A 129 -5.00 -1.24 -24.42
N ASP A 130 -4.73 -0.74 -25.64
CA ASP A 130 -5.72 0.02 -26.41
C ASP A 130 -6.74 -0.90 -27.08
N PHE A 131 -7.92 -0.39 -27.41
CA PHE A 131 -8.99 -1.17 -28.04
C PHE A 131 -8.91 -1.21 -29.57
N GLY A 132 -7.79 -0.82 -30.15
CA GLY A 132 -7.52 -0.91 -31.58
C GLY A 132 -7.56 -2.33 -32.12
N PHE A 133 -7.40 -3.34 -31.26
CA PHE A 133 -7.55 -4.76 -31.62
C PHE A 133 -9.00 -5.18 -31.89
N ILE A 134 -9.99 -4.44 -31.38
CA ILE A 134 -11.42 -4.65 -31.64
C ILE A 134 -11.79 -3.94 -32.95
N ALA A 135 -11.42 -2.67 -33.07
CA ALA A 135 -11.64 -1.89 -34.28
C ALA A 135 -10.61 -0.73 -34.35
N PRO A 136 -10.05 -0.40 -35.54
CA PRO A 136 -9.06 0.68 -35.69
C PRO A 136 -9.53 2.05 -35.15
N ALA A 137 -10.82 2.31 -35.22
CA ALA A 137 -11.42 3.54 -34.67
C ALA A 137 -11.29 3.66 -33.14
N LEU A 138 -11.16 2.55 -32.42
CA LEU A 138 -11.05 2.49 -30.95
C LEU A 138 -9.61 2.54 -30.44
N LYS A 139 -8.61 2.70 -31.32
CA LYS A 139 -7.18 2.81 -30.94
C LYS A 139 -6.91 4.01 -29.99
N CYS A 140 -7.78 5.00 -29.98
CA CYS A 140 -7.69 6.14 -29.10
C CYS A 140 -8.24 5.90 -27.69
N ILE A 141 -8.83 4.74 -27.43
CA ILE A 141 -9.35 4.32 -26.12
C ILE A 141 -8.51 3.16 -25.63
N GLY A 142 -8.11 3.20 -24.38
CA GLY A 142 -7.38 2.08 -23.78
C GLY A 142 -7.73 1.91 -22.31
N PHE A 143 -7.40 0.73 -21.82
CA PHE A 143 -7.60 0.32 -20.44
C PHE A 143 -6.25 -0.06 -19.82
N TYR A 144 -6.09 0.31 -18.56
CA TYR A 144 -5.03 -0.16 -17.68
C TYR A 144 -5.68 -0.66 -16.40
N GLY A 145 -5.27 -1.82 -15.91
CA GLY A 145 -5.74 -2.35 -14.65
C GLY A 145 -4.66 -3.18 -13.96
N THR A 146 -4.61 -3.09 -12.63
CA THR A 146 -3.82 -3.96 -11.76
C THR A 146 -4.70 -4.49 -10.64
N TYR A 147 -4.41 -5.70 -10.22
CA TYR A 147 -5.03 -6.31 -9.05
C TYR A 147 -3.97 -7.10 -8.30
N THR A 148 -3.93 -6.93 -6.99
CA THR A 148 -3.08 -7.71 -6.09
C THR A 148 -3.93 -8.34 -5.00
N TYR A 149 -3.74 -9.62 -4.79
CA TYR A 149 -4.21 -10.36 -3.62
C TYR A 149 -3.01 -10.69 -2.74
N THR A 150 -3.08 -10.41 -1.45
CA THR A 150 -2.01 -10.67 -0.49
C THR A 150 -2.59 -11.34 0.75
N HIS A 151 -2.29 -12.60 0.95
CA HIS A 151 -2.56 -13.29 2.22
C HIS A 151 -1.37 -13.12 3.14
N THR A 152 -1.61 -12.71 4.38
CA THR A 152 -0.56 -12.53 5.41
C THR A 152 -0.88 -13.33 6.64
N GLN A 153 0.15 -13.92 7.25
CA GLN A 153 0.05 -14.65 8.50
C GLN A 153 1.19 -14.25 9.42
N VAL A 154 0.84 -13.72 10.59
CA VAL A 154 1.83 -13.45 11.65
C VAL A 154 2.08 -14.73 12.46
N ASN A 155 3.34 -15.01 12.74
CA ASN A 155 3.82 -16.15 13.49
C ASN A 155 4.68 -15.67 14.67
N ASN A 156 4.78 -16.48 15.71
CA ASN A 156 5.62 -16.20 16.89
C ASN A 156 5.34 -14.81 17.49
N PHE A 157 4.08 -14.39 17.47
CA PHE A 157 3.70 -13.09 17.99
C PHE A 157 3.91 -13.05 19.50
N ASN A 158 4.67 -12.05 20.00
CA ASN A 158 5.23 -12.03 21.35
C ASN A 158 4.70 -10.91 22.24
N PHE A 159 3.55 -10.30 21.90
CA PHE A 159 2.91 -9.31 22.76
C PHE A 159 2.15 -10.00 23.89
N GLU A 160 2.33 -9.48 25.10
CA GLU A 160 1.69 -9.98 26.30
C GLU A 160 0.16 -9.99 26.15
N GLY A 161 -0.46 -11.13 26.44
CA GLY A 161 -1.92 -11.33 26.30
C GLY A 161 -2.38 -11.73 24.89
N ARG A 162 -1.48 -11.73 23.88
CA ARG A 162 -1.80 -12.05 22.48
C ARG A 162 -0.97 -13.19 21.88
N GLU A 163 -0.15 -13.88 22.67
CA GLU A 163 0.82 -14.88 22.19
C GLU A 163 0.16 -16.10 21.54
N ASN A 164 -1.10 -16.37 21.90
CA ASN A 164 -1.87 -17.50 21.38
C ASN A 164 -2.84 -17.09 20.25
N GLU A 165 -2.76 -15.87 19.77
CA GLU A 165 -3.64 -15.38 18.71
C GLU A 165 -3.31 -16.07 17.39
N LYS A 166 -4.34 -16.65 16.78
CA LYS A 166 -4.26 -17.31 15.48
C LYS A 166 -4.86 -16.39 14.42
N ASP A 167 -4.44 -16.58 13.18
CA ASP A 167 -4.97 -15.86 12.02
C ASP A 167 -4.77 -14.33 12.08
N LEU A 168 -3.68 -13.90 12.74
CA LEU A 168 -3.32 -12.50 12.81
C LEU A 168 -2.70 -12.04 11.49
N SER A 169 -3.31 -11.05 10.84
CA SER A 169 -2.77 -10.42 9.64
C SER A 169 -1.66 -9.43 9.97
N LEU A 170 -0.69 -9.28 9.05
CA LEU A 170 0.37 -8.28 9.21
C LEU A 170 -0.20 -6.87 9.12
N PRO A 171 0.04 -5.99 10.12
CA PRO A 171 -0.40 -4.60 10.06
C PRO A 171 0.10 -3.86 8.83
N GLY A 172 -0.71 -2.93 8.31
CA GLY A 172 -0.40 -2.14 7.13
C GLY A 172 -0.53 -2.90 5.80
N SER A 173 -1.06 -4.14 5.80
CA SER A 173 -1.15 -5.00 4.63
C SER A 173 -2.61 -5.26 4.22
N PRO A 174 -3.19 -4.52 3.27
CA PRO A 174 -4.51 -4.82 2.74
C PRO A 174 -4.48 -6.13 1.94
N GLU A 175 -5.50 -6.98 2.14
CA GLU A 175 -5.62 -8.27 1.45
C GLU A 175 -5.88 -8.10 -0.05
N HIS A 176 -6.65 -7.08 -0.43
CA HIS A 176 -7.00 -6.79 -1.83
C HIS A 176 -6.65 -5.36 -2.17
N THR A 177 -5.92 -5.16 -3.26
CA THR A 177 -5.75 -3.84 -3.89
C THR A 177 -6.08 -3.93 -5.38
N ALA A 178 -6.73 -2.91 -5.91
CA ALA A 178 -7.06 -2.83 -7.33
C ALA A 178 -6.93 -1.41 -7.84
N ASN A 179 -6.36 -1.25 -9.04
CA ASN A 179 -6.33 0.01 -9.76
C ASN A 179 -6.85 -0.23 -11.18
N ALA A 180 -7.71 0.64 -11.66
CA ALA A 180 -8.23 0.59 -13.01
C ALA A 180 -8.29 2.00 -13.61
N SER A 181 -7.93 2.13 -14.89
CA SER A 181 -8.05 3.38 -15.63
C SER A 181 -8.58 3.11 -17.03
N LEU A 182 -9.59 3.86 -17.42
CA LEU A 182 -10.04 3.97 -18.79
C LEU A 182 -9.57 5.33 -19.33
N TYR A 183 -8.90 5.34 -20.48
CA TYR A 183 -8.38 6.58 -21.05
C TYR A 183 -8.77 6.74 -22.51
N PHE A 184 -8.92 7.99 -22.91
CA PHE A 184 -9.14 8.42 -24.29
C PHE A 184 -8.11 9.45 -24.67
N GLU A 185 -7.36 9.20 -25.77
CA GLU A 185 -6.33 10.10 -26.29
C GLU A 185 -6.48 10.29 -27.79
N LYS A 186 -6.82 11.49 -28.23
CA LYS A 186 -6.95 11.79 -29.65
C LYS A 186 -6.74 13.27 -29.95
N LYS A 187 -5.80 13.59 -30.85
CA LYS A 187 -5.59 14.96 -31.40
C LYS A 187 -5.46 16.04 -30.33
N GLY A 188 -4.66 15.77 -29.28
CA GLY A 188 -4.44 16.72 -28.18
C GLY A 188 -5.50 16.68 -27.09
N PHE A 189 -6.60 15.97 -27.28
CA PHE A 189 -7.59 15.70 -26.25
C PHE A 189 -7.22 14.43 -25.49
N ASN A 190 -7.15 14.53 -24.16
CA ASN A 190 -6.85 13.44 -23.25
C ASN A 190 -7.88 13.45 -22.12
N VAL A 191 -8.48 12.30 -21.86
CA VAL A 191 -9.37 12.07 -20.71
C VAL A 191 -9.00 10.76 -20.08
N ARG A 192 -8.87 10.74 -18.75
CA ARG A 192 -8.60 9.55 -17.95
C ARG A 192 -9.56 9.48 -16.79
N PHE A 193 -10.19 8.37 -16.68
CA PHE A 193 -11.01 7.97 -15.54
C PHE A 193 -10.27 6.90 -14.76
N SER A 194 -10.05 7.10 -13.46
CA SER A 194 -9.27 6.19 -12.63
C SER A 194 -10.08 5.76 -11.41
N TYR A 195 -9.94 4.49 -11.03
CA TYR A 195 -10.52 3.89 -9.84
C TYR A 195 -9.42 3.19 -9.06
N ASN A 196 -9.37 3.42 -7.74
CA ASN A 196 -8.41 2.81 -6.84
C ASN A 196 -9.17 2.22 -5.65
N TYR A 197 -8.86 0.99 -5.31
CA TYR A 197 -9.44 0.26 -4.20
C TYR A 197 -8.36 -0.37 -3.32
N ALA A 198 -8.56 -0.32 -2.00
CA ALA A 198 -7.84 -1.15 -1.04
C ALA A 198 -8.82 -1.67 0.00
N SER A 199 -8.70 -2.94 0.39
CA SER A 199 -9.46 -3.52 1.49
C SER A 199 -9.00 -2.94 2.84
N SER A 200 -9.82 -3.11 3.88
CA SER A 200 -9.43 -2.74 5.24
C SER A 200 -8.24 -3.56 5.73
N PHE A 201 -7.44 -2.96 6.61
CA PHE A 201 -6.27 -3.61 7.22
C PHE A 201 -6.06 -3.09 8.65
N ILE A 202 -5.32 -3.85 9.47
CA ILE A 202 -4.90 -3.41 10.81
C ILE A 202 -3.90 -2.26 10.67
N ASP A 203 -4.26 -1.09 11.19
CA ASP A 203 -3.41 0.12 11.21
C ASP A 203 -2.59 0.20 12.50
N GLU A 204 -3.20 -0.08 13.64
CA GLU A 204 -2.55 -0.11 14.95
C GLU A 204 -3.04 -1.30 15.76
N MET A 205 -2.11 -2.04 16.35
CA MET A 205 -2.43 -3.19 17.19
C MET A 205 -2.72 -2.74 18.62
N GLY A 206 -3.91 -3.08 19.12
CA GLY A 206 -4.29 -2.85 20.49
C GLY A 206 -3.73 -3.91 21.45
N GLU A 207 -4.00 -3.72 22.75
CA GLU A 207 -3.68 -4.69 23.80
C GLU A 207 -4.36 -6.05 23.60
N VAL A 208 -5.57 -6.03 23.04
CA VAL A 208 -6.34 -7.21 22.64
C VAL A 208 -6.94 -6.98 21.25
N ALA A 209 -7.25 -8.04 20.51
CA ALA A 209 -7.79 -7.98 19.14
C ALA A 209 -9.05 -7.08 19.00
N ALA A 210 -9.91 -7.05 20.02
CA ALA A 210 -11.10 -6.19 20.04
C ALA A 210 -10.80 -4.69 20.08
N LEU A 211 -9.55 -4.32 20.41
CA LEU A 211 -9.06 -2.93 20.46
C LEU A 211 -8.15 -2.59 19.26
N ASP A 212 -7.92 -3.51 18.34
CA ASP A 212 -7.17 -3.22 17.12
C ASP A 212 -7.87 -2.11 16.32
N ARG A 213 -7.09 -1.14 15.87
CA ARG A 213 -7.55 -0.10 14.98
C ARG A 213 -7.37 -0.53 13.54
N TYR A 214 -8.42 -0.44 12.78
CA TYR A 214 -8.43 -0.73 11.36
C TYR A 214 -8.58 0.54 10.55
N TYR A 215 -7.76 0.68 9.50
CA TYR A 215 -8.06 1.57 8.40
C TYR A 215 -9.14 0.91 7.54
N ASP A 216 -10.27 1.58 7.31
CA ASP A 216 -11.38 0.99 6.57
C ASP A 216 -11.07 0.87 5.07
N ALA A 217 -11.82 0.02 4.39
CA ALA A 217 -11.69 -0.12 2.95
C ALA A 217 -11.97 1.20 2.23
N VAL A 218 -11.14 1.51 1.23
CA VAL A 218 -11.26 2.77 0.48
C VAL A 218 -11.50 2.50 -1.01
N SER A 219 -12.31 3.37 -1.60
CA SER A 219 -12.62 3.41 -3.03
C SER A 219 -12.54 4.83 -3.53
N TYR A 220 -11.48 5.16 -4.27
CA TYR A 220 -11.32 6.48 -4.87
C TYR A 220 -11.60 6.43 -6.36
N MET A 221 -12.27 7.45 -6.86
CA MET A 221 -12.57 7.63 -8.27
C MET A 221 -12.18 9.04 -8.69
N ASP A 222 -11.37 9.15 -9.74
CA ASP A 222 -10.81 10.40 -10.21
C ASP A 222 -11.04 10.56 -11.71
N LEU A 223 -11.17 11.80 -12.15
CA LEU A 223 -11.29 12.17 -13.56
C LEU A 223 -10.26 13.26 -13.88
N ASN A 224 -9.46 13.01 -14.91
CA ASN A 224 -8.56 14.00 -15.47
C ASN A 224 -8.95 14.27 -16.94
N ALA A 225 -9.04 15.52 -17.33
CA ALA A 225 -9.30 15.93 -18.71
C ALA A 225 -8.35 17.03 -19.13
N SER A 226 -7.83 16.97 -20.35
CA SER A 226 -7.02 18.04 -20.91
C SER A 226 -7.18 18.15 -22.42
N TYR A 227 -6.97 19.37 -22.92
CA TYR A 227 -6.92 19.65 -24.35
C TYR A 227 -5.75 20.53 -24.67
N THR A 228 -4.84 20.02 -25.51
CA THR A 228 -3.63 20.73 -25.95
C THR A 228 -3.75 21.12 -27.43
N PHE A 229 -3.52 22.36 -27.74
CA PHE A 229 -3.50 22.89 -29.11
C PHE A 229 -2.36 23.89 -29.32
N GLY A 230 -2.14 24.30 -30.56
CA GLY A 230 -1.06 25.20 -30.98
C GLY A 230 0.15 24.44 -31.53
N LYS A 231 0.91 25.09 -32.42
CA LYS A 231 2.11 24.52 -33.06
C LYS A 231 3.41 25.06 -32.45
N LYS A 232 3.58 26.39 -32.42
CA LYS A 232 4.76 27.05 -31.84
C LYS A 232 4.57 27.26 -30.33
N ILE A 233 3.45 27.83 -29.95
CA ILE A 233 3.03 28.00 -28.57
C ILE A 233 1.99 26.90 -28.29
N LYS A 234 2.30 26.00 -27.41
CA LYS A 234 1.38 24.90 -27.01
C LYS A 234 0.59 25.35 -25.79
N THR A 235 -0.71 25.48 -25.95
CA THR A 235 -1.63 25.81 -24.86
C THR A 235 -2.44 24.58 -24.48
N THR A 236 -2.46 24.25 -23.18
CA THR A 236 -3.22 23.13 -22.61
C THR A 236 -4.20 23.67 -21.60
N PHE A 237 -5.49 23.44 -21.81
CA PHE A 237 -6.50 23.51 -20.77
C PHE A 237 -6.59 22.18 -20.07
N TYR A 238 -6.68 22.20 -18.75
CA TYR A 238 -6.87 20.98 -17.97
C TYR A 238 -7.90 21.17 -16.87
N ALA A 239 -8.54 20.08 -16.49
CA ALA A 239 -9.44 19.99 -15.34
C ALA A 239 -9.26 18.60 -14.70
N ASP A 240 -9.12 18.58 -13.38
CA ASP A 240 -8.97 17.40 -12.57
C ASP A 240 -10.04 17.40 -11.49
N ALA A 241 -10.73 16.29 -11.33
CA ALA A 241 -11.66 16.05 -10.24
C ALA A 241 -11.23 14.79 -9.48
N THR A 242 -10.97 14.92 -8.19
CA THR A 242 -10.51 13.81 -7.34
C THR A 242 -11.55 13.49 -6.27
N ASN A 243 -11.55 12.22 -5.84
CA ASN A 243 -12.46 11.69 -4.85
C ASN A 243 -13.95 11.86 -5.24
N LEU A 244 -14.31 11.52 -6.48
CA LEU A 244 -15.68 11.65 -7.00
C LEU A 244 -16.72 10.83 -6.22
N LEU A 245 -16.28 9.79 -5.51
CA LEU A 245 -17.14 8.98 -4.63
C LEU A 245 -17.33 9.60 -3.24
N ASN A 246 -16.68 10.75 -2.96
CA ASN A 246 -16.68 11.36 -1.63
C ASN A 246 -16.29 10.37 -0.54
N GLN A 247 -15.29 9.51 -0.82
CA GLN A 247 -14.78 8.51 0.11
C GLN A 247 -14.24 9.19 1.36
N PRO A 248 -14.73 8.85 2.57
CA PRO A 248 -14.16 9.34 3.82
C PRO A 248 -12.84 8.62 4.15
N LEU A 249 -11.97 9.29 4.89
CA LEU A 249 -10.97 8.62 5.72
C LEU A 249 -11.68 8.10 6.95
N ARG A 250 -11.63 6.79 7.19
CA ARG A 250 -12.33 6.18 8.31
C ARG A 250 -11.47 5.14 9.02
N TYR A 251 -11.45 5.24 10.34
CA TYR A 251 -10.91 4.21 11.23
C TYR A 251 -12.03 3.61 12.08
N TYR A 252 -11.94 2.31 12.33
CA TYR A 252 -12.83 1.61 13.26
C TYR A 252 -12.02 0.70 14.19
N GLN A 253 -12.59 0.33 15.33
CA GLN A 253 -11.94 -0.48 16.35
C GLN A 253 -12.59 -1.86 16.44
N GLY A 254 -11.82 -2.91 16.21
CA GLY A 254 -12.24 -4.30 16.26
C GLY A 254 -13.29 -4.65 15.21
N THR A 255 -14.45 -4.01 15.26
CA THR A 255 -15.59 -4.26 14.36
C THR A 255 -16.02 -3.00 13.62
N LYS A 256 -16.55 -3.16 12.39
CA LYS A 256 -16.89 -2.04 11.48
C LYS A 256 -17.95 -1.07 12.02
N ASP A 257 -18.76 -1.47 12.98
CA ASP A 257 -19.75 -0.63 13.64
C ASP A 257 -19.17 0.30 14.70
N ARG A 258 -17.93 0.05 15.15
CA ARG A 258 -17.24 0.89 16.13
C ARG A 258 -16.34 1.92 15.43
N THR A 259 -16.93 2.95 14.84
CA THR A 259 -16.17 4.03 14.22
C THR A 259 -15.40 4.85 15.26
N MET A 260 -14.09 4.92 15.13
CA MET A 260 -13.21 5.76 15.95
C MET A 260 -13.08 7.17 15.37
N GLN A 261 -12.91 7.25 14.04
CA GLN A 261 -12.67 8.50 13.32
C GLN A 261 -13.26 8.41 11.93
N ALA A 262 -13.92 9.48 11.48
CA ALA A 262 -14.38 9.61 10.11
C ALA A 262 -14.22 11.07 9.67
N GLU A 263 -13.48 11.28 8.58
CA GLU A 263 -13.19 12.61 8.02
C GLU A 263 -13.61 12.66 6.55
N TYR A 264 -14.39 13.67 6.20
CA TYR A 264 -14.87 13.90 4.85
C TYR A 264 -14.15 15.09 4.24
N TYR A 265 -13.25 14.82 3.30
CA TYR A 265 -12.52 15.87 2.56
C TYR A 265 -13.25 16.36 1.32
N GLY A 266 -14.33 15.69 0.93
CA GLY A 266 -15.16 16.06 -0.21
C GLY A 266 -14.53 15.77 -1.57
N VAL A 267 -15.23 16.16 -2.61
CA VAL A 267 -14.74 16.15 -4.00
C VAL A 267 -13.90 17.39 -4.21
N LYS A 268 -12.68 17.24 -4.71
CA LYS A 268 -11.79 18.35 -5.04
C LYS A 268 -11.69 18.52 -6.56
N ILE A 269 -11.92 19.75 -7.04
CA ILE A 269 -11.83 20.10 -8.46
C ILE A 269 -10.76 21.16 -8.64
N ASN A 270 -9.84 20.93 -9.57
CA ASN A 270 -8.85 21.90 -10.03
C ASN A 270 -8.98 22.10 -11.54
N ALA A 271 -8.83 23.33 -12.01
CA ALA A 271 -8.77 23.62 -13.43
C ALA A 271 -7.74 24.72 -13.70
N GLY A 272 -7.13 24.69 -14.88
CA GLY A 272 -6.11 25.68 -15.22
C GLY A 272 -5.69 25.66 -16.68
N VAL A 273 -4.75 26.56 -16.98
CA VAL A 273 -4.15 26.72 -18.32
C VAL A 273 -2.64 26.65 -18.19
N LYS A 274 -2.01 25.83 -19.04
CA LYS A 274 -0.55 25.72 -19.16
C LYS A 274 -0.15 26.20 -20.56
N VAL A 275 0.82 27.12 -20.64
CA VAL A 275 1.37 27.64 -21.89
C VAL A 275 2.85 27.28 -21.97
N ASN A 276 3.25 26.60 -23.05
CA ASN A 276 4.65 26.28 -23.36
C ASN A 276 5.06 27.01 -24.62
N PHE A 277 6.17 27.78 -24.53
CA PHE A 277 6.74 28.60 -25.59
C PHE A 277 7.83 27.88 -26.37
#